data_c87e79105750964c562823f83df34d30
#
_entry.id   c87e79105750964c562823f83df34d30
#
_cell.length_a   1.000
_cell.length_b   1.000
_cell.length_c   1.000
_cell.angle_alpha   90.00
_cell.angle_beta   90.00
_cell.angle_gamma   90.00
#
_symmetry.space_group_name_H-M   'P 1'
#
loop_
_entity.id
_entity.type
_entity.pdbx_description
1 polymer ?
#
loop_
_entity_poly.entity_id
_entity_poly.type
_entity_poly.pdbx_seq_one_letter_code
_entity_poly.pdbx_strand_id
1 'polypeptide(L)'
;MTEDNTEKRIEIYKGLSGEVVFDVDAGGETIWATQAQISQLFGVDRTVVGRHLRNIFNTGELDESVVCAKNAHTTQHGAMTGKTQVHEVKMYNLDAIISVGYRVNSKKATQFRIWATRVLKRFVTDGVAVNERRLEDLRAKEDVKRLREVEKMMGLVRRLTTTKLLDAGEANGVLEVISRYAGSFKTLEEYDEGHIDLKFLNKKRRQKELTVEMCNSAVKQLRKRVKGGDLFGKERGGVFEGSLVAIFQSFDGKELYPSIPEKAANLLYFVIKDHPFYDGNKRIGALLFILFLTLNDCHLTANGETKISDRALTAITLLIAESEPKEKGLIVSLVCKLLE
;
A
#
# COMPACT_ATOMS: atom_id res chain seq x y z
N MET A 1 24.90 0.47 -3.79
CA MET A 1 24.82 0.26 -2.33
C MET A 1 23.69 1.14 -1.83
N THR A 2 22.49 0.64 -1.89
CA THR A 2 21.27 1.31 -1.39
C THR A 2 21.11 0.86 0.05
N GLU A 3 21.28 1.80 0.97
CA GLU A 3 20.95 1.61 2.38
C GLU A 3 19.46 1.30 2.49
N ASP A 4 19.16 0.08 2.90
CA ASP A 4 17.85 -0.39 3.29
C ASP A 4 17.51 0.27 4.63
N ASN A 5 16.91 1.46 4.54
CA ASN A 5 16.46 2.24 5.69
C ASN A 5 15.07 1.71 6.08
N THR A 6 15.04 0.48 6.60
CA THR A 6 13.87 -0.05 7.28
C THR A 6 13.68 0.82 8.53
N GLU A 7 12.77 1.80 8.47
CA GLU A 7 12.35 2.59 9.63
C GLU A 7 11.93 1.61 10.73
N LYS A 8 12.81 1.40 11.72
CA LYS A 8 12.49 0.68 12.96
C LYS A 8 11.36 1.44 13.64
N ARG A 9 10.15 0.96 13.54
CA ARG A 9 9.01 1.51 14.25
C ARG A 9 9.20 1.22 15.74
N ILE A 10 9.38 2.29 16.50
CA ILE A 10 9.42 2.27 17.95
C ILE A 10 7.96 2.43 18.41
N GLU A 11 7.36 1.41 19.00
CA GLU A 11 6.07 1.53 19.68
C GLU A 11 6.28 1.78 21.18
N ILE A 12 5.58 2.77 21.71
CA ILE A 12 5.64 3.15 23.11
C ILE A 12 4.50 2.47 23.85
N TYR A 13 4.83 1.56 24.78
CA TYR A 13 3.89 1.05 25.76
C TYR A 13 3.85 2.02 26.94
N LYS A 14 2.70 2.68 27.18
CA LYS A 14 2.48 3.49 28.38
C LYS A 14 1.89 2.61 29.48
N GLY A 15 2.73 2.17 30.41
CA GLY A 15 2.28 1.76 31.71
C GLY A 15 1.81 2.98 32.53
N LEU A 16 0.98 2.78 33.56
CA LEU A 16 0.44 3.85 34.46
C LEU A 16 1.51 4.75 35.12
N SER A 17 2.78 4.48 34.93
CA SER A 17 3.91 5.15 35.63
C SER A 17 5.08 5.55 34.70
N GLY A 18 4.91 5.61 33.40
CA GLY A 18 5.95 6.07 32.46
C GLY A 18 5.98 5.34 31.13
N GLU A 19 6.67 5.93 30.15
CA GLU A 19 6.84 5.37 28.80
C GLU A 19 7.96 4.33 28.82
N VAL A 20 7.66 3.12 28.32
CA VAL A 20 8.68 2.12 27.98
C VAL A 20 8.64 1.94 26.47
N VAL A 21 9.78 2.16 25.82
CA VAL A 21 9.94 2.08 24.37
C VAL A 21 10.39 0.67 24.02
N PHE A 22 9.68 0.02 23.11
CA PHE A 22 10.07 -1.26 22.51
C PHE A 22 10.43 -1.07 21.05
N ASP A 23 11.46 -1.79 20.61
CA ASP A 23 11.73 -1.93 19.19
C ASP A 23 10.72 -2.94 18.61
N VAL A 24 9.92 -2.50 17.64
CA VAL A 24 9.01 -3.39 16.91
C VAL A 24 9.64 -3.73 15.59
N ASP A 25 9.83 -5.01 15.34
CA ASP A 25 10.22 -5.48 14.03
C ASP A 25 9.06 -5.25 13.03
N ALA A 26 9.27 -4.39 12.03
CA ALA A 26 8.24 -4.01 11.06
C ALA A 26 7.79 -5.18 10.15
N GLY A 27 8.52 -6.30 10.15
CA GLY A 27 8.21 -7.52 9.41
C GLY A 27 7.80 -8.71 10.29
N GLY A 28 7.86 -8.57 11.63
CA GLY A 28 7.59 -9.64 12.58
C GLY A 28 6.27 -9.43 13.34
N GLU A 29 5.67 -10.52 13.73
CA GLU A 29 4.43 -10.56 14.53
C GLU A 29 4.68 -10.30 16.02
N THR A 30 5.88 -9.83 16.44
CA THR A 30 6.28 -9.77 17.84
C THR A 30 7.03 -8.47 18.19
N ILE A 31 7.06 -8.17 19.50
CA ILE A 31 7.79 -7.05 20.09
C ILE A 31 9.12 -7.58 20.63
N TRP A 32 10.21 -6.86 20.42
CA TRP A 32 11.52 -7.21 20.96
C TRP A 32 11.96 -6.20 22.01
N ALA A 33 12.54 -6.68 23.10
CA ALA A 33 13.07 -5.84 24.17
C ALA A 33 14.40 -6.37 24.71
N THR A 34 15.28 -5.46 25.09
CA THR A 34 16.51 -5.77 25.82
C THR A 34 16.20 -6.09 27.30
N GLN A 35 17.11 -6.76 27.99
CA GLN A 35 17.00 -6.95 29.43
C GLN A 35 16.82 -5.64 30.21
N ALA A 36 17.46 -4.55 29.76
CA ALA A 36 17.33 -3.24 30.39
C ALA A 36 15.91 -2.67 30.23
N GLN A 37 15.32 -2.78 29.04
CA GLN A 37 13.94 -2.36 28.79
C GLN A 37 12.93 -3.19 29.57
N ILE A 38 13.13 -4.52 29.67
CA ILE A 38 12.29 -5.41 30.51
C ILE A 38 12.40 -5.04 31.98
N SER A 39 13.60 -4.68 32.48
CA SER A 39 13.79 -4.24 33.86
C SER A 39 13.05 -2.93 34.16
N GLN A 40 13.07 -1.97 33.25
CA GLN A 40 12.31 -0.71 33.34
C GLN A 40 10.79 -0.97 33.31
N LEU A 41 10.34 -1.85 32.40
CA LEU A 41 8.94 -2.23 32.27
C LEU A 41 8.37 -2.74 33.60
N PHE A 42 9.08 -3.66 34.23
CA PHE A 42 8.60 -4.29 35.45
C PHE A 42 9.09 -3.60 36.73
N GLY A 43 9.94 -2.58 36.64
CA GLY A 43 10.46 -1.85 37.80
C GLY A 43 11.29 -2.70 38.73
N VAL A 44 12.14 -3.57 38.22
CA VAL A 44 13.06 -4.45 38.93
C VAL A 44 14.48 -4.34 38.39
N ASP A 45 15.45 -4.82 39.17
CA ASP A 45 16.83 -4.84 38.71
C ASP A 45 17.05 -5.79 37.51
N ARG A 46 17.99 -5.44 36.66
CA ARG A 46 18.34 -6.25 35.48
C ARG A 46 18.79 -7.66 35.82
N THR A 47 19.45 -7.84 36.97
CA THR A 47 19.88 -9.17 37.48
C THR A 47 18.70 -10.08 37.79
N VAL A 48 17.59 -9.50 38.31
CA VAL A 48 16.33 -10.22 38.57
C VAL A 48 15.73 -10.73 37.28
N VAL A 49 15.66 -9.87 36.23
CA VAL A 49 15.21 -10.27 34.90
C VAL A 49 16.07 -11.39 34.34
N GLY A 50 17.41 -11.24 34.39
CA GLY A 50 18.33 -12.27 33.92
C GLY A 50 18.21 -13.60 34.61
N ARG A 51 17.89 -13.60 35.95
CA ARG A 51 17.64 -14.82 36.70
C ARG A 51 16.34 -15.50 36.23
N HIS A 52 15.26 -14.74 36.02
CA HIS A 52 14.00 -15.30 35.52
C HIS A 52 14.14 -15.86 34.14
N LEU A 53 14.81 -15.17 33.21
CA LEU A 53 15.07 -15.68 31.86
C LEU A 53 15.84 -17.00 31.88
N ARG A 54 16.93 -17.07 32.67
CA ARG A 54 17.67 -18.34 32.84
C ARG A 54 16.80 -19.47 33.34
N ASN A 55 15.93 -19.19 34.32
CA ASN A 55 15.02 -20.21 34.85
C ASN A 55 14.00 -20.65 33.77
N ILE A 56 13.45 -19.73 32.98
CA ILE A 56 12.52 -20.03 31.90
C ILE A 56 13.16 -20.99 30.88
N PHE A 57 14.39 -20.72 30.50
CA PHE A 57 15.12 -21.56 29.53
C PHE A 57 15.53 -22.91 30.15
N ASN A 58 16.03 -22.92 31.38
CA ASN A 58 16.43 -24.13 32.07
C ASN A 58 15.26 -25.10 32.38
N THR A 59 14.07 -24.56 32.55
CA THR A 59 12.86 -25.39 32.72
C THR A 59 12.23 -25.86 31.43
N GLY A 60 12.73 -25.40 30.29
CA GLY A 60 12.17 -25.72 28.98
C GLY A 60 10.81 -25.07 28.69
N GLU A 61 10.43 -24.02 29.45
CA GLU A 61 9.19 -23.28 29.22
C GLU A 61 9.22 -22.56 27.87
N LEU A 62 10.37 -21.98 27.52
CA LEU A 62 10.64 -21.37 26.22
C LEU A 62 12.01 -21.81 25.69
N ASP A 63 12.13 -21.96 24.37
CA ASP A 63 13.39 -22.22 23.72
C ASP A 63 14.13 -20.90 23.46
N GLU A 64 15.34 -20.76 24.03
CA GLU A 64 16.17 -19.56 23.88
C GLU A 64 16.46 -19.26 22.40
N SER A 65 16.59 -20.25 21.54
CA SER A 65 16.88 -20.06 20.11
C SER A 65 15.72 -19.41 19.34
N VAL A 66 14.50 -19.58 19.84
CA VAL A 66 13.27 -19.01 19.23
C VAL A 66 12.95 -17.64 19.75
N VAL A 67 13.15 -17.41 21.07
CA VAL A 67 12.70 -16.18 21.73
C VAL A 67 13.81 -15.15 21.94
N CYS A 68 15.06 -15.46 21.58
CA CYS A 68 16.20 -14.55 21.65
C CYS A 68 16.74 -14.19 20.27
N ALA A 69 17.00 -12.90 20.06
CA ALA A 69 17.75 -12.41 18.91
C ALA A 69 18.97 -11.63 19.39
N LYS A 70 20.04 -11.66 18.60
CA LYS A 70 21.23 -10.82 18.80
C LYS A 70 21.16 -9.65 17.84
N ASN A 71 21.20 -8.43 18.36
CA ASN A 71 21.27 -7.22 17.55
C ASN A 71 22.63 -6.55 17.78
N ALA A 72 23.33 -6.23 16.68
CA ALA A 72 24.62 -5.56 16.72
C ALA A 72 24.42 -4.05 16.73
N HIS A 73 24.85 -3.36 17.78
CA HIS A 73 24.88 -1.90 17.83
C HIS A 73 26.31 -1.41 17.71
N THR A 74 26.52 -0.49 16.78
CA THR A 74 27.83 0.17 16.60
C THR A 74 27.86 1.46 17.44
N THR A 75 28.76 1.52 18.41
CA THR A 75 29.00 2.73 19.20
C THR A 75 30.39 3.27 18.95
N GLN A 76 30.60 4.59 19.09
CA GLN A 76 31.92 5.17 19.02
C GLN A 76 32.77 4.69 20.22
N HIS A 77 34.03 4.33 19.95
CA HIS A 77 34.95 3.89 20.99
C HIS A 77 35.33 5.06 21.90
N GLY A 78 35.03 4.99 23.20
CA GLY A 78 35.19 6.10 24.14
C GLY A 78 36.63 6.58 24.36
N ALA A 79 37.64 5.78 24.01
CA ALA A 79 39.08 6.12 24.19
C ALA A 79 39.83 6.37 22.88
N MET A 80 39.25 6.14 21.70
CA MET A 80 39.92 6.33 20.40
C MET A 80 38.97 7.04 19.43
N THR A 81 39.24 8.29 19.15
CA THR A 81 38.52 9.12 18.18
C THR A 81 38.54 8.46 16.79
N GLY A 82 37.38 8.19 16.22
CA GLY A 82 37.24 7.61 14.87
C GLY A 82 37.18 6.08 14.81
N LYS A 83 37.25 5.35 15.92
CA LYS A 83 37.03 3.91 15.94
C LYS A 83 35.61 3.59 16.48
N THR A 84 34.92 2.66 15.83
CA THR A 84 33.63 2.14 16.25
C THR A 84 33.81 0.78 16.90
N GLN A 85 33.03 0.52 17.97
CA GLN A 85 32.98 -0.76 18.63
C GLN A 85 31.57 -1.37 18.42
N VAL A 86 31.53 -2.63 17.97
CA VAL A 86 30.28 -3.36 17.80
C VAL A 86 29.96 -4.09 19.11
N HIS A 87 28.83 -3.76 19.69
CA HIS A 87 28.31 -4.46 20.86
C HIS A 87 27.11 -5.31 20.45
N GLU A 88 27.19 -6.61 20.69
CA GLU A 88 26.03 -7.51 20.58
C GLU A 88 25.13 -7.36 21.80
N VAL A 89 23.88 -6.97 21.57
CA VAL A 89 22.84 -6.88 22.60
C VAL A 89 21.82 -7.98 22.35
N LYS A 90 21.59 -8.82 23.38
CA LYS A 90 20.50 -9.80 23.35
C LYS A 90 19.15 -9.11 23.50
N MET A 91 18.23 -9.42 22.60
CA MET A 91 16.83 -8.99 22.63
C MET A 91 15.94 -10.21 22.85
N TYR A 92 14.82 -10.00 23.49
CA TYR A 92 13.85 -11.02 23.86
C TYR A 92 12.49 -10.65 23.29
N ASN A 93 11.78 -11.65 22.73
CA ASN A 93 10.47 -11.43 22.11
C ASN A 93 9.35 -11.28 23.17
N LEU A 94 8.12 -11.05 22.69
CA LEU A 94 6.95 -10.85 23.55
C LEU A 94 6.70 -12.05 24.49
N ASP A 95 6.93 -13.27 24.04
CA ASP A 95 6.71 -14.48 24.88
C ASP A 95 7.62 -14.49 26.09
N ALA A 96 8.91 -14.17 25.89
CA ALA A 96 9.87 -14.05 26.98
C ALA A 96 9.51 -12.88 27.92
N ILE A 97 9.03 -11.75 27.38
CA ILE A 97 8.58 -10.61 28.20
C ILE A 97 7.39 -11.00 29.07
N ILE A 98 6.40 -11.68 28.49
CA ILE A 98 5.21 -12.16 29.19
C ILE A 98 5.62 -13.15 30.32
N SER A 99 6.42 -14.15 30.02
CA SER A 99 6.87 -15.16 30.97
C SER A 99 7.64 -14.54 32.15
N VAL A 100 8.50 -13.54 31.89
CA VAL A 100 9.16 -12.77 32.97
C VAL A 100 8.13 -11.97 33.75
N GLY A 101 7.17 -11.31 33.12
CA GLY A 101 6.14 -10.49 33.78
C GLY A 101 5.25 -11.29 34.74
N TYR A 102 5.02 -12.56 34.46
CA TYR A 102 4.27 -13.44 35.37
C TYR A 102 5.10 -13.92 36.57
N ARG A 103 6.44 -13.92 36.50
CA ARG A 103 7.35 -14.40 37.56
C ARG A 103 7.88 -13.28 38.45
N VAL A 104 7.93 -12.05 37.94
CA VAL A 104 8.45 -10.89 38.69
C VAL A 104 7.44 -10.44 39.75
N ASN A 105 7.93 -10.23 40.99
CA ASN A 105 7.13 -9.66 42.07
C ASN A 105 7.37 -8.16 42.19
N SER A 106 6.56 -7.36 41.51
CA SER A 106 6.58 -5.88 41.57
C SER A 106 5.18 -5.31 41.31
N LYS A 107 4.94 -4.05 41.75
CA LYS A 107 3.69 -3.34 41.45
C LYS A 107 3.44 -3.22 39.93
N LYS A 108 4.50 -2.91 39.17
CA LYS A 108 4.41 -2.79 37.69
C LYS A 108 4.09 -4.14 37.06
N ALA A 109 4.71 -5.24 37.51
CA ALA A 109 4.39 -6.58 36.99
C ALA A 109 2.96 -7.00 37.34
N THR A 110 2.44 -6.61 38.51
CA THR A 110 1.03 -6.84 38.86
C THR A 110 0.09 -6.08 37.94
N GLN A 111 0.39 -4.82 37.62
CA GLN A 111 -0.39 -4.02 36.68
C GLN A 111 -0.35 -4.61 35.26
N PHE A 112 0.81 -5.07 34.81
CA PHE A 112 0.97 -5.78 33.55
C PHE A 112 0.09 -7.04 33.49
N ARG A 113 0.10 -7.87 34.51
CA ARG A 113 -0.74 -9.08 34.59
C ARG A 113 -2.24 -8.74 34.54
N ILE A 114 -2.67 -7.70 35.27
CA ILE A 114 -4.07 -7.23 35.22
C ILE A 114 -4.44 -6.78 33.80
N TRP A 115 -3.58 -6.02 33.15
CA TRP A 115 -3.77 -5.59 31.76
C TRP A 115 -3.84 -6.79 30.81
N ALA A 116 -2.87 -7.69 30.84
CA ALA A 116 -2.81 -8.88 29.99
C ALA A 116 -4.07 -9.77 30.17
N THR A 117 -4.48 -9.98 31.43
CA THR A 117 -5.70 -10.73 31.76
C THR A 117 -6.95 -10.03 31.19
N ARG A 118 -7.01 -8.70 31.24
CA ARG A 118 -8.13 -7.94 30.67
C ARG A 118 -8.20 -8.08 29.14
N VAL A 119 -7.07 -8.00 28.44
CA VAL A 119 -6.99 -8.20 26.99
C VAL A 119 -7.43 -9.62 26.63
N LEU A 120 -6.90 -10.63 27.31
CA LEU A 120 -7.27 -12.03 27.10
C LEU A 120 -8.76 -12.28 27.39
N LYS A 121 -9.28 -11.70 28.47
CA LYS A 121 -10.71 -11.82 28.85
C LYS A 121 -11.59 -11.22 27.74
N ARG A 122 -11.30 -10.02 27.25
CA ARG A 122 -12.00 -9.41 26.10
C ARG A 122 -11.96 -10.30 24.86
N PHE A 123 -10.79 -10.82 24.52
CA PHE A 123 -10.66 -11.73 23.38
C PHE A 123 -11.53 -12.98 23.53
N VAL A 124 -11.54 -13.59 24.72
CA VAL A 124 -12.33 -14.81 24.98
C VAL A 124 -13.83 -14.54 25.04
N THR A 125 -14.26 -13.38 25.60
CA THR A 125 -15.70 -13.08 25.75
C THR A 125 -16.31 -12.44 24.53
N ASP A 126 -15.59 -11.52 23.88
CA ASP A 126 -16.11 -10.68 22.80
C ASP A 126 -15.61 -11.13 21.42
N GLY A 127 -14.70 -12.11 21.37
CA GLY A 127 -14.09 -12.63 20.14
C GLY A 127 -13.03 -11.70 19.54
N VAL A 128 -12.86 -10.49 20.08
CA VAL A 128 -11.97 -9.43 19.55
C VAL A 128 -11.34 -8.62 20.69
N ALA A 129 -10.06 -8.33 20.56
CA ALA A 129 -9.35 -7.36 21.40
C ALA A 129 -8.67 -6.31 20.52
N VAL A 130 -9.17 -5.08 20.52
CA VAL A 130 -8.69 -3.97 19.67
C VAL A 130 -7.78 -3.05 20.49
N ASN A 131 -6.63 -2.69 19.91
CA ASN A 131 -5.82 -1.58 20.41
C ASN A 131 -6.31 -0.29 19.73
N GLU A 132 -7.25 0.41 20.39
CA GLU A 132 -7.91 1.61 19.88
C GLU A 132 -6.90 2.70 19.51
N ARG A 133 -5.87 2.91 20.33
CA ARG A 133 -4.83 3.92 20.06
C ARG A 133 -4.02 3.61 18.80
N ARG A 134 -3.63 2.34 18.60
CA ARG A 134 -2.92 1.94 17.37
C ARG A 134 -3.81 2.10 16.14
N LEU A 135 -5.11 1.85 16.28
CA LEU A 135 -6.09 2.05 15.23
C LEU A 135 -6.21 3.54 14.86
N GLU A 136 -6.29 4.43 15.86
CA GLU A 136 -6.29 5.88 15.67
C GLU A 136 -5.01 6.38 14.99
N ASP A 137 -3.83 5.91 15.43
CA ASP A 137 -2.55 6.25 14.82
C ASP A 137 -2.46 5.77 13.35
N LEU A 138 -3.00 4.59 13.04
CA LEU A 138 -3.06 4.08 11.68
C LEU A 138 -4.02 4.90 10.81
N ARG A 139 -5.21 5.28 11.34
CA ARG A 139 -6.17 6.16 10.66
C ARG A 139 -5.55 7.53 10.38
N ALA A 140 -4.91 8.15 11.35
CA ALA A 140 -4.25 9.44 11.17
C ALA A 140 -3.15 9.39 10.08
N LYS A 141 -2.37 8.32 10.00
CA LYS A 141 -1.37 8.12 8.93
C LYS A 141 -2.02 7.94 7.57
N GLU A 142 -3.12 7.20 7.48
CA GLU A 142 -3.87 7.01 6.25
C GLU A 142 -4.48 8.33 5.77
N ASP A 143 -5.05 9.14 6.66
CA ASP A 143 -5.61 10.45 6.34
C ASP A 143 -4.55 11.42 5.79
N VAL A 144 -3.36 11.43 6.38
CA VAL A 144 -2.22 12.23 5.87
C VAL A 144 -1.80 11.75 4.47
N LYS A 145 -1.82 10.44 4.22
CA LYS A 145 -1.53 9.88 2.90
C LYS A 145 -2.59 10.31 1.88
N ARG A 146 -3.88 10.21 2.23
CA ARG A 146 -5.01 10.65 1.41
C ARG A 146 -4.92 12.13 1.06
N LEU A 147 -4.63 12.99 2.04
CA LEU A 147 -4.43 14.43 1.80
C LEU A 147 -3.31 14.70 0.79
N ARG A 148 -2.17 14.03 0.91
CA ARG A 148 -1.07 14.16 -0.05
C ARG A 148 -1.44 13.70 -1.47
N GLU A 149 -2.27 12.67 -1.61
CA GLU A 149 -2.78 12.21 -2.90
C GLU A 149 -3.71 13.27 -3.53
N VAL A 150 -4.60 13.85 -2.73
CA VAL A 150 -5.47 14.95 -3.19
C VAL A 150 -4.65 16.18 -3.61
N GLU A 151 -3.65 16.60 -2.83
CA GLU A 151 -2.75 17.69 -3.19
C GLU A 151 -2.04 17.45 -4.53
N LYS A 152 -1.51 16.24 -4.74
CA LYS A 152 -0.87 15.86 -6.02
C LYS A 152 -1.87 15.91 -7.19
N MET A 153 -3.09 15.41 -6.97
CA MET A 153 -4.15 15.46 -7.99
C MET A 153 -4.51 16.90 -8.35
N MET A 154 -4.69 17.77 -7.37
CA MET A 154 -4.96 19.19 -7.59
C MET A 154 -3.80 19.88 -8.33
N GLY A 155 -2.55 19.52 -8.00
CA GLY A 155 -1.37 19.99 -8.72
C GLY A 155 -1.39 19.59 -10.20
N LEU A 156 -1.77 18.35 -10.50
CA LEU A 156 -1.90 17.85 -11.88
C LEU A 156 -3.00 18.59 -12.65
N VAL A 157 -4.17 18.76 -12.04
CA VAL A 157 -5.29 19.51 -12.63
C VAL A 157 -4.89 20.96 -12.91
N ARG A 158 -4.21 21.61 -11.96
CA ARG A 158 -3.71 22.97 -12.15
C ARG A 158 -2.75 23.06 -13.33
N ARG A 159 -1.81 22.12 -13.49
CA ARG A 159 -0.93 22.09 -14.69
C ARG A 159 -1.73 21.95 -15.96
N LEU A 160 -2.67 21.00 -16.02
CA LEU A 160 -3.52 20.81 -17.19
C LEU A 160 -4.24 22.10 -17.60
N THR A 161 -4.84 22.80 -16.65
CA THR A 161 -5.58 24.05 -16.90
C THR A 161 -4.70 25.25 -17.26
N THR A 162 -3.41 25.22 -16.89
CA THR A 162 -2.44 26.27 -17.25
C THR A 162 -1.76 26.00 -18.60
N THR A 163 -1.56 24.74 -18.97
CA THR A 163 -0.87 24.34 -20.20
C THR A 163 -1.81 24.24 -21.41
N LYS A 164 -3.09 24.04 -21.18
CA LYS A 164 -4.10 23.86 -22.20
C LYS A 164 -5.39 24.60 -21.89
N LEU A 165 -5.91 25.36 -22.88
CA LEU A 165 -7.28 25.84 -22.84
C LEU A 165 -8.22 24.64 -23.06
N LEU A 166 -8.95 24.26 -22.00
CA LEU A 166 -9.93 23.19 -22.03
C LEU A 166 -11.23 23.71 -22.64
N ASP A 167 -11.84 22.93 -23.52
CA ASP A 167 -13.23 23.19 -23.89
C ASP A 167 -14.19 22.83 -22.76
N ALA A 168 -15.46 23.22 -22.88
CA ALA A 168 -16.47 22.99 -21.84
C ALA A 168 -16.68 21.48 -21.54
N GLY A 169 -16.55 20.62 -22.54
CA GLY A 169 -16.67 19.16 -22.39
C GLY A 169 -15.48 18.58 -21.63
N GLU A 170 -14.27 18.99 -21.97
CA GLU A 170 -13.03 18.61 -21.30
C GLU A 170 -13.02 19.08 -19.82
N ALA A 171 -13.41 20.33 -19.57
CA ALA A 171 -13.50 20.88 -18.23
C ALA A 171 -14.51 20.12 -17.36
N ASN A 172 -15.70 19.82 -17.89
CA ASN A 172 -16.70 19.01 -17.18
C ASN A 172 -16.19 17.60 -16.91
N GLY A 173 -15.46 16.98 -17.85
CA GLY A 173 -14.83 15.68 -17.64
C GLY A 173 -13.81 15.69 -16.50
N VAL A 174 -12.97 16.72 -16.41
CA VAL A 174 -12.02 16.89 -15.31
C VAL A 174 -12.76 17.02 -13.97
N LEU A 175 -13.83 17.83 -13.91
CA LEU A 175 -14.66 17.97 -12.70
C LEU A 175 -15.32 16.65 -12.31
N GLU A 176 -15.84 15.87 -13.25
CA GLU A 176 -16.42 14.55 -13.01
C GLU A 176 -15.38 13.60 -12.39
N VAL A 177 -14.17 13.53 -12.96
CA VAL A 177 -13.08 12.69 -12.46
C VAL A 177 -12.71 13.07 -11.02
N ILE A 178 -12.54 14.38 -10.75
CA ILE A 178 -12.20 14.87 -9.40
C ILE A 178 -13.31 14.55 -8.40
N SER A 179 -14.57 14.79 -8.75
CA SER A 179 -15.71 14.54 -7.87
C SER A 179 -15.84 13.05 -7.52
N ARG A 180 -15.70 12.17 -8.49
CA ARG A 180 -15.75 10.71 -8.27
C ARG A 180 -14.56 10.21 -7.46
N TYR A 181 -13.36 10.73 -7.74
CA TYR A 181 -12.17 10.40 -6.96
C TYR A 181 -12.30 10.84 -5.51
N ALA A 182 -12.77 12.06 -5.25
CA ALA A 182 -13.04 12.54 -3.90
C ALA A 182 -14.14 11.73 -3.20
N GLY A 183 -15.20 11.34 -3.93
CA GLY A 183 -16.28 10.50 -3.42
C GLY A 183 -15.80 9.11 -2.99
N SER A 184 -14.81 8.54 -3.68
CA SER A 184 -14.26 7.22 -3.33
C SER A 184 -13.60 7.17 -1.94
N PHE A 185 -13.10 8.30 -1.42
CA PHE A 185 -12.58 8.37 -0.06
C PHE A 185 -13.68 8.23 1.00
N LYS A 186 -14.85 8.81 0.75
CA LYS A 186 -16.01 8.67 1.64
C LYS A 186 -16.50 7.22 1.70
N THR A 187 -16.54 6.54 0.57
CA THR A 187 -16.93 5.11 0.50
C THR A 187 -15.94 4.22 1.26
N LEU A 188 -14.64 4.53 1.23
CA LEU A 188 -13.62 3.82 2.01
C LEU A 188 -13.79 4.06 3.51
N GLU A 189 -14.15 5.28 3.93
CA GLU A 189 -14.44 5.61 5.33
C GLU A 189 -15.67 4.82 5.84
N GLU A 190 -16.75 4.78 5.07
CA GLU A 190 -17.96 3.99 5.37
C GLU A 190 -17.65 2.48 5.42
N TYR A 191 -16.66 1.99 4.66
CA TYR A 191 -16.18 0.62 4.69
C TYR A 191 -15.38 0.33 5.96
N ASP A 192 -14.43 1.20 6.32
CA ASP A 192 -13.61 1.07 7.54
C ASP A 192 -14.46 1.12 8.82
N GLU A 193 -15.62 1.77 8.75
CA GLU A 193 -16.64 1.79 9.82
C GLU A 193 -17.54 0.55 9.86
N GLY A 194 -17.34 -0.42 8.97
CA GLY A 194 -18.09 -1.68 8.92
C GLY A 194 -19.49 -1.59 8.29
N HIS A 195 -19.79 -0.50 7.60
CA HIS A 195 -21.07 -0.27 6.95
C HIS A 195 -21.22 -0.89 5.56
N ILE A 196 -20.13 -1.42 4.97
CA ILE A 196 -20.13 -2.04 3.64
C ILE A 196 -19.62 -3.48 3.70
N ASP A 197 -20.40 -4.45 3.21
CA ASP A 197 -20.04 -5.87 3.14
C ASP A 197 -19.30 -6.19 1.82
N LEU A 198 -18.00 -6.56 1.92
CA LEU A 198 -17.12 -6.87 0.78
C LEU A 198 -17.34 -8.25 0.13
N LYS A 199 -18.39 -8.99 0.43
CA LYS A 199 -18.61 -10.34 -0.14
C LYS A 199 -18.65 -10.40 -1.67
N PHE A 200 -18.66 -9.26 -2.37
CA PHE A 200 -18.77 -9.18 -3.83
C PHE A 200 -17.42 -9.15 -4.59
N LEU A 201 -16.25 -8.97 -3.93
CA LEU A 201 -14.98 -8.74 -4.60
C LEU A 201 -14.20 -10.01 -5.00
N ASN A 202 -14.64 -11.21 -4.62
CA ASN A 202 -13.88 -12.46 -4.81
C ASN A 202 -14.46 -13.44 -5.82
N LYS A 203 -15.02 -13.00 -6.95
CA LYS A 203 -15.20 -13.91 -8.08
C LYS A 203 -13.92 -13.88 -8.93
N LYS A 204 -13.03 -14.87 -8.76
CA LYS A 204 -11.96 -15.19 -9.71
C LYS A 204 -12.60 -15.54 -11.07
N ARG A 205 -12.93 -14.52 -11.86
CA ARG A 205 -13.26 -14.71 -13.27
C ARG A 205 -11.96 -15.01 -14.01
N ARG A 206 -11.97 -16.02 -14.88
CA ARG A 206 -10.84 -16.30 -15.76
C ARG A 206 -10.61 -15.06 -16.65
N GLN A 207 -9.49 -14.39 -16.45
CA GLN A 207 -9.13 -13.19 -17.19
C GLN A 207 -8.91 -13.54 -18.66
N LYS A 208 -9.48 -12.73 -19.56
CA LYS A 208 -9.27 -12.82 -21.00
C LYS A 208 -8.16 -11.86 -21.39
N GLU A 209 -7.19 -12.36 -22.12
CA GLU A 209 -6.06 -11.57 -22.59
C GLU A 209 -6.43 -10.80 -23.86
N LEU A 210 -5.88 -9.62 -23.99
CA LEU A 210 -5.99 -8.80 -25.18
C LEU A 210 -4.78 -9.11 -26.08
N THR A 211 -5.04 -9.61 -27.30
CA THR A 211 -3.95 -9.95 -28.24
C THR A 211 -3.58 -8.78 -29.13
N VAL A 212 -2.37 -8.81 -29.68
CA VAL A 212 -1.87 -7.80 -30.64
C VAL A 212 -2.79 -7.71 -31.87
N GLU A 213 -3.28 -8.87 -32.36
CA GLU A 213 -4.18 -8.93 -33.53
C GLU A 213 -5.52 -8.24 -33.25
N MET A 214 -6.09 -8.44 -32.05
CA MET A 214 -7.33 -7.76 -31.64
C MET A 214 -7.12 -6.26 -31.60
N CYS A 215 -6.01 -5.80 -31.00
CA CYS A 215 -5.66 -4.39 -30.92
C CYS A 215 -5.48 -3.78 -32.30
N ASN A 216 -4.70 -4.42 -33.18
CA ASN A 216 -4.46 -3.95 -34.54
C ASN A 216 -5.75 -3.88 -35.38
N SER A 217 -6.65 -4.85 -35.22
CA SER A 217 -7.97 -4.84 -35.85
C SER A 217 -8.80 -3.64 -35.37
N ALA A 218 -8.83 -3.38 -34.07
CA ALA A 218 -9.56 -2.26 -33.47
C ALA A 218 -8.99 -0.90 -33.95
N VAL A 219 -7.66 -0.75 -33.95
CA VAL A 219 -6.98 0.47 -34.43
C VAL A 219 -7.26 0.71 -35.91
N LYS A 220 -7.25 -0.36 -36.73
CA LYS A 220 -7.59 -0.26 -38.17
C LYS A 220 -9.05 0.18 -38.40
N GLN A 221 -9.99 -0.29 -37.55
CA GLN A 221 -11.38 0.15 -37.62
C GLN A 221 -11.53 1.61 -37.18
N LEU A 222 -10.84 2.02 -36.12
CA LEU A 222 -10.84 3.41 -35.66
C LEU A 222 -10.29 4.34 -36.74
N ARG A 223 -9.18 3.96 -37.38
CA ARG A 223 -8.58 4.73 -38.49
C ARG A 223 -9.56 5.01 -39.64
N LYS A 224 -10.42 4.04 -39.98
CA LYS A 224 -11.44 4.21 -41.03
C LYS A 224 -12.54 5.20 -40.64
N ARG A 225 -12.85 5.33 -39.34
CA ARG A 225 -13.92 6.20 -38.80
C ARG A 225 -13.45 7.62 -38.54
N VAL A 226 -12.18 7.77 -38.17
CA VAL A 226 -11.60 9.07 -37.83
C VAL A 226 -10.97 9.66 -39.13
N LYS A 227 -11.26 10.93 -39.40
CA LYS A 227 -10.54 11.70 -40.47
C LYS A 227 -9.13 12.01 -39.98
N GLY A 228 -8.33 10.97 -39.73
CA GLY A 228 -6.91 11.08 -39.33
C GLY A 228 -6.01 11.11 -40.59
N GLY A 229 -4.85 11.75 -40.47
CA GLY A 229 -3.81 11.73 -41.47
C GLY A 229 -3.22 10.32 -41.67
N ASP A 230 -2.33 10.18 -42.65
CA ASP A 230 -1.69 8.90 -43.02
C ASP A 230 -0.89 8.24 -41.87
N LEU A 231 -0.51 9.01 -40.86
CA LEU A 231 0.25 8.56 -39.71
C LEU A 231 -0.63 8.04 -38.54
N PHE A 232 -1.95 8.25 -38.61
CA PHE A 232 -2.84 7.81 -37.51
C PHE A 232 -2.85 6.29 -37.36
N GLY A 233 -2.52 5.80 -36.18
CA GLY A 233 -2.47 4.38 -35.86
C GLY A 233 -1.34 3.61 -36.54
N LYS A 234 -0.36 4.29 -37.16
CA LYS A 234 0.85 3.67 -37.68
C LYS A 234 1.82 3.45 -36.52
N GLU A 235 2.19 2.20 -36.30
CA GLU A 235 3.05 1.81 -35.16
C GLU A 235 4.51 2.22 -35.39
N ARG A 236 5.21 2.52 -34.27
CA ARG A 236 6.65 2.80 -34.22
C ARG A 236 7.39 1.52 -33.80
N GLY A 237 7.84 0.73 -34.78
CA GLY A 237 8.89 -0.27 -34.57
C GLY A 237 8.67 -1.29 -33.44
N GLY A 238 7.45 -1.83 -33.23
CA GLY A 238 7.20 -2.87 -32.22
C GLY A 238 7.04 -2.36 -30.77
N VAL A 239 6.99 -1.04 -30.55
CA VAL A 239 6.85 -0.43 -29.21
C VAL A 239 5.51 -0.80 -28.59
N PHE A 240 4.43 -0.92 -29.38
CA PHE A 240 3.10 -1.26 -28.90
C PHE A 240 3.04 -2.68 -28.33
N GLU A 241 3.65 -3.64 -29.02
CA GLU A 241 3.71 -5.02 -28.54
C GLU A 241 4.38 -5.09 -27.15
N GLY A 242 5.50 -4.35 -26.94
CA GLY A 242 6.16 -4.23 -25.66
C GLY A 242 5.25 -3.68 -24.56
N SER A 243 4.48 -2.62 -24.86
CA SER A 243 3.51 -2.03 -23.92
C SER A 243 2.37 -3.00 -23.58
N LEU A 244 1.91 -3.80 -24.55
CA LEU A 244 0.86 -4.79 -24.32
C LEU A 244 1.37 -5.97 -23.49
N VAL A 245 2.56 -6.49 -23.77
CA VAL A 245 3.18 -7.57 -22.98
C VAL A 245 3.44 -7.13 -21.56
N ALA A 246 3.85 -5.88 -21.35
CA ALA A 246 4.16 -5.34 -20.03
C ALA A 246 3.01 -5.44 -19.02
N ILE A 247 1.75 -5.35 -19.45
CA ILE A 247 0.60 -5.44 -18.54
C ILE A 247 0.29 -6.88 -18.08
N PHE A 248 0.86 -7.88 -18.74
CA PHE A 248 0.70 -9.30 -18.39
C PHE A 248 1.95 -9.91 -17.78
N GLN A 249 2.98 -9.10 -17.53
CA GLN A 249 4.22 -9.59 -16.92
C GLN A 249 4.01 -10.13 -15.51
N SER A 250 4.74 -11.18 -15.19
CA SER A 250 4.84 -11.73 -13.84
C SER A 250 6.31 -11.80 -13.40
N PHE A 251 6.54 -11.59 -12.11
CA PHE A 251 7.83 -11.73 -11.47
C PHE A 251 7.70 -12.74 -10.32
N ASP A 252 8.55 -13.74 -10.30
CA ASP A 252 8.52 -14.81 -9.28
C ASP A 252 7.12 -15.46 -9.11
N GLY A 253 6.43 -15.71 -10.25
CA GLY A 253 5.10 -16.32 -10.28
C GLY A 253 3.96 -15.39 -9.84
N LYS A 254 4.24 -14.12 -9.52
CA LYS A 254 3.24 -13.10 -9.17
C LYS A 254 3.06 -12.12 -10.32
N GLU A 255 1.83 -11.88 -10.71
CA GLU A 255 1.52 -10.86 -11.72
C GLU A 255 1.89 -9.46 -11.21
N LEU A 256 2.53 -8.67 -12.07
CA LEU A 256 2.89 -7.29 -11.76
C LEU A 256 1.65 -6.40 -11.55
N TYR A 257 0.59 -6.67 -12.31
CA TYR A 257 -0.72 -6.02 -12.22
C TYR A 257 -1.80 -7.09 -12.05
N PRO A 258 -2.16 -7.46 -10.80
CA PRO A 258 -2.98 -8.64 -10.53
C PRO A 258 -4.46 -8.46 -10.90
N SER A 259 -4.98 -7.23 -11.01
CA SER A 259 -6.39 -6.96 -11.30
C SER A 259 -6.63 -6.45 -12.73
N ILE A 260 -7.85 -6.67 -13.24
CA ILE A 260 -8.27 -6.13 -14.54
C ILE A 260 -8.23 -4.60 -14.57
N PRO A 261 -8.71 -3.86 -13.54
CA PRO A 261 -8.56 -2.42 -13.47
C PRO A 261 -7.11 -1.94 -13.56
N GLU A 262 -6.17 -2.58 -12.84
CA GLU A 262 -4.75 -2.22 -12.88
C GLU A 262 -4.14 -2.44 -14.26
N LYS A 263 -4.43 -3.58 -14.90
CA LYS A 263 -3.96 -3.87 -16.27
C LYS A 263 -4.52 -2.86 -17.26
N ALA A 264 -5.82 -2.53 -17.17
CA ALA A 264 -6.46 -1.55 -18.04
C ALA A 264 -5.86 -0.15 -17.87
N ALA A 265 -5.68 0.28 -16.61
CA ALA A 265 -5.10 1.58 -16.30
C ALA A 265 -3.65 1.70 -16.81
N ASN A 266 -2.84 0.65 -16.62
CA ASN A 266 -1.47 0.62 -17.12
C ASN A 266 -1.40 0.58 -18.65
N LEU A 267 -2.29 -0.17 -19.32
CA LEU A 267 -2.39 -0.16 -20.79
C LEU A 267 -2.67 1.26 -21.32
N LEU A 268 -3.67 1.93 -20.74
CA LEU A 268 -4.00 3.31 -21.09
C LEU A 268 -2.82 4.25 -20.89
N TYR A 269 -2.14 4.14 -19.75
CA TYR A 269 -0.98 4.93 -19.40
C TYR A 269 0.18 4.74 -20.40
N PHE A 270 0.57 3.50 -20.66
CA PHE A 270 1.67 3.18 -21.57
C PHE A 270 1.39 3.67 -23.00
N VAL A 271 0.21 3.38 -23.55
CA VAL A 271 -0.13 3.83 -24.92
C VAL A 271 -0.07 5.35 -25.05
N ILE A 272 -0.43 6.09 -23.99
CA ILE A 272 -0.39 7.57 -24.04
C ILE A 272 1.03 8.09 -23.79
N LYS A 273 1.80 7.52 -22.87
CA LYS A 273 3.13 8.04 -22.49
C LYS A 273 4.27 7.55 -23.37
N ASP A 274 4.26 6.28 -23.76
CA ASP A 274 5.34 5.69 -24.54
C ASP A 274 5.21 6.00 -26.04
N HIS A 275 4.07 6.60 -26.44
CA HIS A 275 3.80 7.01 -27.82
C HIS A 275 4.09 5.92 -28.86
N PRO A 276 3.52 4.70 -28.74
CA PRO A 276 3.81 3.60 -29.65
C PRO A 276 3.32 3.84 -31.09
N PHE A 277 2.45 4.82 -31.29
CA PHE A 277 1.97 5.22 -32.62
C PHE A 277 2.48 6.60 -32.99
N TYR A 278 2.66 6.85 -34.29
CA TYR A 278 3.07 8.16 -34.78
C TYR A 278 2.03 9.25 -34.53
N ASP A 279 0.74 8.89 -34.61
CA ASP A 279 -0.39 9.77 -34.26
C ASP A 279 -1.54 8.97 -33.68
N GLY A 280 -2.38 9.63 -32.87
CA GLY A 280 -3.61 9.09 -32.32
C GLY A 280 -3.47 8.38 -30.97
N ASN A 281 -2.33 8.44 -30.27
CA ASN A 281 -2.07 7.67 -29.04
C ASN A 281 -3.15 7.85 -27.96
N LYS A 282 -3.69 9.05 -27.75
CA LYS A 282 -4.77 9.28 -26.77
C LYS A 282 -6.06 8.53 -27.15
N ARG A 283 -6.47 8.64 -28.41
CA ARG A 283 -7.70 7.98 -28.94
C ARG A 283 -7.55 6.47 -29.00
N ILE A 284 -6.37 6.00 -29.41
CA ILE A 284 -6.06 4.56 -29.46
C ILE A 284 -5.99 4.00 -28.04
N GLY A 285 -5.32 4.68 -27.11
CA GLY A 285 -5.27 4.28 -25.71
C GLY A 285 -6.67 4.15 -25.10
N ALA A 286 -7.53 5.15 -25.32
CA ALA A 286 -8.93 5.11 -24.86
C ALA A 286 -9.71 3.94 -25.49
N LEU A 287 -9.56 3.69 -26.78
CA LEU A 287 -10.19 2.56 -27.48
C LEU A 287 -9.75 1.21 -26.88
N LEU A 288 -8.44 1.00 -26.71
CA LEU A 288 -7.89 -0.26 -26.22
C LEU A 288 -8.23 -0.49 -24.74
N PHE A 289 -8.28 0.58 -23.95
CA PHE A 289 -8.75 0.55 -22.56
C PHE A 289 -10.20 0.03 -22.47
N ILE A 290 -11.12 0.65 -23.25
CA ILE A 290 -12.52 0.21 -23.27
C ILE A 290 -12.65 -1.22 -23.83
N LEU A 291 -11.90 -1.55 -24.90
CA LEU A 291 -11.89 -2.90 -25.47
C LEU A 291 -11.48 -3.95 -24.43
N PHE A 292 -10.42 -3.70 -23.65
CA PHE A 292 -9.95 -4.61 -22.63
C PHE A 292 -10.98 -4.77 -21.48
N LEU A 293 -11.58 -3.69 -21.01
CA LEU A 293 -12.63 -3.72 -20.00
C LEU A 293 -13.88 -4.46 -20.51
N THR A 294 -14.28 -4.24 -21.76
CA THR A 294 -15.42 -4.92 -22.39
C THR A 294 -15.17 -6.41 -22.53
N LEU A 295 -13.97 -6.80 -22.98
CA LEU A 295 -13.56 -8.20 -23.11
C LEU A 295 -13.65 -8.95 -21.77
N ASN A 296 -13.39 -8.25 -20.67
CA ASN A 296 -13.41 -8.80 -19.32
C ASN A 296 -14.70 -8.50 -18.52
N ASP A 297 -15.76 -8.01 -19.18
CA ASP A 297 -17.06 -7.67 -18.56
C ASP A 297 -16.92 -6.69 -17.39
N CYS A 298 -15.95 -5.76 -17.45
CA CYS A 298 -15.63 -4.80 -16.40
C CYS A 298 -15.97 -3.34 -16.74
N HIS A 299 -16.58 -3.07 -17.91
CA HIS A 299 -16.87 -1.72 -18.37
C HIS A 299 -18.23 -1.17 -17.91
N LEU A 300 -19.14 -2.03 -17.43
CA LEU A 300 -20.47 -1.66 -16.96
C LEU A 300 -20.61 -1.85 -15.44
N THR A 301 -21.46 -1.03 -14.84
CA THR A 301 -21.97 -1.24 -13.48
C THR A 301 -22.99 -2.39 -13.46
N ALA A 302 -23.41 -2.80 -12.25
CA ALA A 302 -24.46 -3.79 -12.09
C ALA A 302 -25.81 -3.36 -12.74
N ASN A 303 -26.04 -2.07 -12.87
CA ASN A 303 -27.24 -1.49 -13.50
C ASN A 303 -27.13 -1.34 -15.03
N GLY A 304 -26.02 -1.76 -15.64
CA GLY A 304 -25.79 -1.68 -17.08
C GLY A 304 -25.29 -0.32 -17.59
N GLU A 305 -24.98 0.61 -16.71
CA GLU A 305 -24.39 1.90 -17.07
C GLU A 305 -22.88 1.79 -17.24
N THR A 306 -22.28 2.66 -18.06
CA THR A 306 -20.82 2.70 -18.20
C THR A 306 -20.16 3.20 -16.92
N LYS A 307 -19.16 2.49 -16.43
CA LYS A 307 -18.39 2.89 -15.24
C LYS A 307 -17.62 4.19 -15.44
N ILE A 308 -17.17 4.47 -16.65
CA ILE A 308 -16.46 5.72 -17.01
C ILE A 308 -17.19 6.34 -18.20
N SER A 309 -17.63 7.59 -18.04
CA SER A 309 -18.26 8.34 -19.14
C SER A 309 -17.22 8.74 -20.19
N ASP A 310 -17.68 9.04 -21.41
CA ASP A 310 -16.81 9.52 -22.50
C ASP A 310 -16.03 10.79 -22.10
N ARG A 311 -16.68 11.67 -21.32
CA ARG A 311 -16.06 12.92 -20.82
C ARG A 311 -14.99 12.62 -19.78
N ALA A 312 -15.27 11.72 -18.82
CA ALA A 312 -14.29 11.29 -17.83
C ALA A 312 -13.10 10.60 -18.49
N LEU A 313 -13.34 9.72 -19.48
CA LEU A 313 -12.28 9.05 -20.23
C LEU A 313 -11.40 10.07 -20.99
N THR A 314 -12.01 11.07 -21.63
CA THR A 314 -11.28 12.16 -22.29
C THR A 314 -10.40 12.90 -21.28
N ALA A 315 -10.95 13.28 -20.13
CA ALA A 315 -10.19 13.95 -19.06
C ALA A 315 -9.01 13.10 -18.54
N ILE A 316 -9.22 11.80 -18.33
CA ILE A 316 -8.17 10.85 -17.91
C ILE A 316 -7.04 10.84 -18.94
N THR A 317 -7.34 10.78 -20.25
CA THR A 317 -6.30 10.78 -21.29
C THR A 317 -5.49 12.08 -21.29
N LEU A 318 -6.12 13.22 -21.00
CA LEU A 318 -5.44 14.51 -20.86
C LEU A 318 -4.56 14.56 -19.61
N LEU A 319 -5.08 14.09 -18.47
CA LEU A 319 -4.32 14.00 -17.21
C LEU A 319 -3.10 13.11 -17.37
N ILE A 320 -3.24 11.96 -18.01
CA ILE A 320 -2.09 11.08 -18.34
C ILE A 320 -1.07 11.82 -19.20
N ALA A 321 -1.50 12.50 -20.24
CA ALA A 321 -0.58 13.19 -21.16
C ALA A 321 0.26 14.26 -20.45
N GLU A 322 -0.33 15.00 -19.52
CA GLU A 322 0.32 16.05 -18.73
C GLU A 322 1.06 15.54 -17.48
N SER A 323 0.84 14.28 -17.06
CA SER A 323 1.47 13.73 -15.86
C SER A 323 2.97 13.54 -16.01
N GLU A 324 3.71 13.67 -14.91
CA GLU A 324 5.12 13.28 -14.86
C GLU A 324 5.27 11.77 -14.58
N PRO A 325 6.40 11.13 -14.95
CA PRO A 325 6.61 9.69 -14.70
C PRO A 325 6.43 9.27 -13.23
N LYS A 326 6.82 10.13 -12.28
CA LYS A 326 6.64 9.91 -10.83
C LYS A 326 5.18 9.90 -10.37
N GLU A 327 4.25 10.40 -11.21
CA GLU A 327 2.81 10.47 -10.94
C GLU A 327 2.05 9.25 -11.50
N LYS A 328 2.74 8.30 -12.16
CA LYS A 328 2.12 7.09 -12.72
C LYS A 328 1.25 6.37 -11.70
N GLY A 329 1.76 6.15 -10.48
CA GLY A 329 1.02 5.44 -9.43
C GLY A 329 -0.29 6.16 -9.04
N LEU A 330 -0.26 7.50 -8.99
CA LEU A 330 -1.45 8.31 -8.72
C LEU A 330 -2.50 8.14 -9.83
N ILE A 331 -2.08 8.21 -11.09
CA ILE A 331 -2.98 8.06 -12.25
C ILE A 331 -3.59 6.65 -12.30
N VAL A 332 -2.77 5.61 -12.10
CA VAL A 332 -3.27 4.22 -12.09
C VAL A 332 -4.27 4.03 -10.95
N SER A 333 -3.98 4.51 -9.74
CA SER A 333 -4.90 4.47 -8.60
C SER A 333 -6.21 5.21 -8.89
N LEU A 334 -6.13 6.41 -9.51
CA LEU A 334 -7.30 7.16 -9.94
C LEU A 334 -8.20 6.34 -10.87
N VAL A 335 -7.62 5.76 -11.93
CA VAL A 335 -8.40 4.98 -12.91
C VAL A 335 -9.01 3.73 -12.26
N CYS A 336 -8.28 3.04 -11.38
CA CYS A 336 -8.80 1.89 -10.65
C CYS A 336 -10.02 2.27 -9.79
N LYS A 337 -9.93 3.36 -9.02
CA LYS A 337 -11.04 3.85 -8.20
C LYS A 337 -12.28 4.27 -9.01
N LEU A 338 -12.09 4.77 -10.23
CA LEU A 338 -13.20 5.09 -11.12
C LEU A 338 -13.88 3.84 -11.74
N LEU A 339 -13.21 2.70 -11.70
CA LEU A 339 -13.70 1.41 -12.18
C LEU A 339 -14.36 0.55 -11.08
N GLU A 340 -14.21 0.92 -9.82
CA GLU A 340 -14.94 0.32 -8.68
C GLU A 340 -16.42 0.72 -8.71
#